data_d66c3c5b44b566e9974131cbeab3a38b
#
_entry.id   d66c3c5b44b566e9974131cbeab3a38b
#
_cell.length_a   1.000
_cell.length_b   1.000
_cell.length_c   1.000
_cell.angle_alpha   90.00
_cell.angle_beta   90.00
_cell.angle_gamma   90.00
#
_symmetry.space_group_name_H-M   'P 1'
#
loop_
_entity.id
_entity.type
_entity.pdbx_description
1 polymer ?
#
loop_
_entity_poly.entity_id
_entity_poly.type
_entity_poly.pdbx_seq_one_letter_code
_entity_poly.pdbx_strand_id
1 'polypeptide(L)'
;MRLWHQKMIKYLPRQQLLGQHRECCALRGNGWGKKHSVVDYVFTYTPERLVAYHALIINEMRRRGYKPDLIWENRNWRGKTLQEQKDWCNYNKCMYYFDLTACGEMIYPEHNDEYLQECIDNLKSKGIEIEVI
;
A
#
# COMPACT_ATOMS: atom_id res chain seq x y z
N MET A 1 9.31 -4.50 8.04
CA MET A 1 8.57 -4.16 6.80
C MET A 1 7.14 -4.61 6.93
N ARG A 2 6.20 -3.70 6.72
CA ARG A 2 4.78 -4.06 6.75
C ARG A 2 3.97 -3.13 5.86
N LEU A 3 2.81 -3.59 5.40
CA LEU A 3 1.80 -2.69 4.89
C LEU A 3 0.92 -2.26 6.08
N TRP A 4 0.91 -0.97 6.33
CA TRP A 4 0.08 -0.43 7.39
C TRP A 4 -1.40 -0.67 7.07
N HIS A 5 -2.19 -0.95 8.10
CA HIS A 5 -3.64 -1.12 7.92
C HIS A 5 -4.21 0.08 7.14
N GLN A 6 -5.07 -0.21 6.18
CA GLN A 6 -5.61 0.80 5.27
C GLN A 6 -6.21 2.02 5.99
N LYS A 7 -6.88 1.79 7.11
CA LYS A 7 -7.50 2.89 7.88
C LYS A 7 -6.48 3.85 8.47
N MET A 8 -5.22 3.46 8.57
CA MET A 8 -4.18 4.28 9.18
C MET A 8 -3.53 5.24 8.20
N ILE A 9 -3.71 5.07 6.91
CA ILE A 9 -2.96 5.80 5.88
C ILE A 9 -3.05 7.32 6.11
N LYS A 10 -4.23 7.85 6.36
CA LYS A 10 -4.42 9.29 6.55
C LYS A 10 -3.84 9.82 7.86
N TYR A 11 -3.50 8.94 8.80
CA TYR A 11 -2.97 9.32 10.12
C TYR A 11 -1.47 9.06 10.25
N LEU A 12 -0.86 8.37 9.29
CA LEU A 12 0.56 8.01 9.39
C LEU A 12 1.43 9.27 9.46
N PRO A 13 2.44 9.31 10.36
CA PRO A 13 3.44 10.35 10.31
C PRO A 13 4.16 10.35 8.96
N ARG A 14 4.76 11.49 8.63
CA ARG A 14 5.43 11.67 7.34
C ARG A 14 6.39 10.55 7.00
N GLN A 15 7.28 10.19 7.94
CA GLN A 15 8.31 9.17 7.67
C GLN A 15 7.68 7.80 7.35
N GLN A 16 6.63 7.43 8.07
CA GLN A 16 5.96 6.16 7.84
C GLN A 16 5.21 6.16 6.51
N LEU A 17 4.60 7.27 6.15
CA LEU A 17 3.91 7.37 4.85
C LEU A 17 4.91 7.28 3.68
N LEU A 18 6.00 8.05 3.75
CA LEU A 18 7.04 8.02 2.72
C LEU A 18 7.72 6.65 2.65
N GLY A 19 7.96 6.03 3.80
CA GLY A 19 8.48 4.67 3.87
C GLY A 19 7.53 3.66 3.24
N GLN A 20 6.23 3.83 3.45
CA GLN A 20 5.23 2.95 2.84
C GLN A 20 5.20 3.08 1.32
N HIS A 21 5.35 4.30 0.81
CA HIS A 21 5.47 4.49 -0.63
C HIS A 21 6.66 3.72 -1.19
N ARG A 22 7.85 3.88 -0.58
CA ARG A 22 9.04 3.15 -1.01
C ARG A 22 8.85 1.65 -0.94
N GLU A 23 8.18 1.18 0.11
CA GLU A 23 7.86 -0.23 0.28
C GLU A 23 6.96 -0.76 -0.84
N CYS A 24 5.91 -0.04 -1.18
CA CYS A 24 5.04 -0.40 -2.28
C CYS A 24 5.81 -0.45 -3.61
N CYS A 25 6.70 0.51 -3.84
CA CYS A 25 7.55 0.49 -5.03
C CYS A 25 8.40 -0.77 -5.10
N ALA A 26 9.04 -1.14 -3.99
CA ALA A 26 9.86 -2.34 -3.91
C ALA A 26 9.05 -3.62 -4.13
N LEU A 27 7.87 -3.70 -3.51
CA LEU A 27 7.00 -4.87 -3.65
C LEU A 27 6.49 -5.02 -5.09
N ARG A 28 6.19 -3.93 -5.78
CA ARG A 28 5.80 -3.96 -7.19
C ARG A 28 6.94 -4.42 -8.09
N GLY A 29 8.18 -4.17 -7.67
CA GLY A 29 9.37 -4.58 -8.41
C GLY A 29 9.74 -6.03 -8.14
N ASN A 30 10.74 -6.21 -7.28
CA ASN A 30 11.35 -7.52 -7.03
C ASN A 30 10.65 -8.35 -5.96
N GLY A 31 9.60 -7.83 -5.34
CA GLY A 31 8.93 -8.52 -4.25
C GLY A 31 8.20 -9.79 -4.66
N TRP A 32 7.70 -9.84 -5.89
CA TRP A 32 6.89 -10.97 -6.35
C TRP A 32 7.75 -12.22 -6.52
N GLY A 33 7.36 -13.28 -5.82
CA GLY A 33 8.10 -14.53 -5.81
C GLY A 33 9.06 -14.69 -4.63
N LYS A 34 9.24 -13.66 -3.82
CA LYS A 34 10.03 -13.73 -2.59
C LYS A 34 9.11 -13.73 -1.38
N LYS A 35 9.49 -14.46 -0.32
CA LYS A 35 8.72 -14.48 0.92
C LYS A 35 9.20 -13.38 1.87
N HIS A 36 8.25 -12.66 2.44
CA HIS A 36 8.48 -11.63 3.45
C HIS A 36 7.55 -11.91 4.63
N SER A 37 8.10 -12.16 5.80
CA SER A 37 7.35 -12.65 6.96
C SER A 37 6.14 -11.79 7.37
N VAL A 38 6.17 -10.50 7.07
CA VAL A 38 5.10 -9.56 7.49
C VAL A 38 4.13 -9.24 6.37
N VAL A 39 4.55 -9.37 5.11
CA VAL A 39 3.73 -8.98 3.95
C VAL A 39 3.47 -10.13 2.98
N ASP A 40 3.64 -11.38 3.42
CA ASP A 40 3.46 -12.55 2.57
C ASP A 40 2.06 -12.61 1.95
N TYR A 41 1.04 -12.12 2.66
CA TYR A 41 -0.32 -12.12 2.12
C TYR A 41 -0.42 -11.32 0.82
N VAL A 42 0.42 -10.30 0.63
CA VAL A 42 0.41 -9.49 -0.60
C VAL A 42 0.64 -10.39 -1.82
N PHE A 43 1.48 -11.40 -1.67
CA PHE A 43 1.86 -12.30 -2.76
C PHE A 43 0.91 -13.47 -2.95
N THR A 44 -0.06 -13.65 -2.06
CA THR A 44 -1.12 -14.66 -2.26
C THR A 44 -2.20 -14.16 -3.20
N TYR A 45 -2.23 -12.86 -3.46
CA TYR A 45 -3.16 -12.22 -4.39
C TYR A 45 -2.44 -11.78 -5.66
N THR A 46 -3.22 -11.46 -6.68
CA THR A 46 -2.68 -10.86 -7.90
C THR A 46 -2.32 -9.39 -7.66
N PRO A 47 -1.51 -8.77 -8.54
CA PRO A 47 -0.97 -7.43 -8.30
C PRO A 47 -1.98 -6.30 -8.09
N GLU A 48 -3.22 -6.48 -8.57
CA GLU A 48 -4.23 -5.40 -8.57
C GLU A 48 -4.50 -4.83 -7.18
N ARG A 49 -4.48 -5.68 -6.15
CA ARG A 49 -4.70 -5.20 -4.78
C ARG A 49 -3.56 -4.29 -4.32
N LEU A 50 -2.33 -4.65 -4.63
CA LEU A 50 -1.17 -3.85 -4.25
C LEU A 50 -1.15 -2.51 -4.99
N VAL A 51 -1.47 -2.51 -6.27
CA VAL A 51 -1.53 -1.28 -7.06
C VAL A 51 -2.62 -0.36 -6.53
N ALA A 52 -3.79 -0.90 -6.16
CA ALA A 52 -4.87 -0.12 -5.56
C ALA A 52 -4.45 0.45 -4.19
N TYR A 53 -3.80 -0.35 -3.35
CA TYR A 53 -3.29 0.11 -2.06
C TYR A 53 -2.25 1.22 -2.25
N HIS A 54 -1.33 1.03 -3.20
CA HIS A 54 -0.30 2.03 -3.51
C HIS A 54 -0.94 3.34 -3.98
N ALA A 55 -2.04 3.27 -4.74
CA ALA A 55 -2.76 4.46 -5.16
C ALA A 55 -3.29 5.26 -3.96
N LEU A 56 -3.75 4.58 -2.90
CA LEU A 56 -4.17 5.27 -1.67
C LEU A 56 -3.00 6.01 -1.02
N ILE A 57 -1.83 5.38 -0.98
CA ILE A 57 -0.62 6.00 -0.43
C ILE A 57 -0.22 7.24 -1.24
N ILE A 58 -0.20 7.11 -2.57
CA ILE A 58 0.14 8.21 -3.47
C ILE A 58 -0.85 9.37 -3.32
N ASN A 59 -2.13 9.07 -3.22
CA ASN A 59 -3.17 10.09 -3.05
C ASN A 59 -3.01 10.83 -1.73
N GLU A 60 -2.66 10.13 -0.65
CA GLU A 60 -2.43 10.76 0.64
C GLU A 60 -1.19 11.66 0.59
N MET A 61 -0.13 11.21 -0.08
CA MET A 61 1.07 12.03 -0.28
C MET A 61 0.73 13.33 -1.01
N ARG A 62 -0.08 13.24 -2.06
CA ARG A 62 -0.52 14.42 -2.81
C ARG A 62 -1.39 15.35 -1.99
N ARG A 63 -2.30 14.78 -1.21
CA ARG A 63 -3.15 15.57 -0.32
C ARG A 63 -2.33 16.40 0.64
N ARG A 64 -1.17 15.88 1.07
CA ARG A 64 -0.25 16.59 1.99
C ARG A 64 0.71 17.53 1.25
N GLY A 65 0.64 17.62 -0.07
CA GLY A 65 1.50 18.48 -0.88
C GLY A 65 2.82 17.84 -1.29
N TYR A 66 3.00 16.54 -1.06
CA TYR A 66 4.18 15.81 -1.53
C TYR A 66 4.04 15.51 -3.02
N LYS A 67 5.17 15.28 -3.69
CA LYS A 67 5.20 15.08 -5.14
C LYS A 67 5.83 13.72 -5.48
N PRO A 68 5.09 12.61 -5.32
CA PRO A 68 5.60 11.31 -5.75
C PRO A 68 5.80 11.28 -7.26
N ASP A 69 6.75 10.46 -7.70
CA ASP A 69 7.03 10.34 -9.12
C ASP A 69 5.77 9.81 -9.84
N LEU A 70 5.35 10.52 -10.89
CA LEU A 70 4.15 10.21 -11.65
C LEU A 70 4.18 8.85 -12.35
N ILE A 71 5.39 8.32 -12.59
CA ILE A 71 5.51 7.00 -13.24
C ILE A 71 4.78 5.90 -12.46
N TRP A 72 4.70 6.05 -11.13
CA TRP A 72 4.02 5.06 -10.27
C TRP A 72 2.51 5.06 -10.42
N GLU A 73 1.93 6.01 -11.13
CA GLU A 73 0.51 5.99 -11.50
C GLU A 73 0.24 5.04 -12.67
N ASN A 74 1.28 4.65 -13.39
CA ASN A 74 1.17 3.59 -14.39
C ASN A 74 1.04 2.26 -13.63
N ARG A 75 -0.12 1.62 -13.72
CA ARG A 75 -0.43 0.39 -12.98
C ARG A 75 0.50 -0.78 -13.33
N ASN A 76 1.14 -0.73 -14.48
CA ASN A 76 2.04 -1.79 -14.95
C ASN A 76 3.52 -1.46 -14.70
N TRP A 77 3.83 -0.30 -14.12
CA TRP A 77 5.21 0.06 -13.83
C TRP A 77 5.72 -0.71 -12.62
N ARG A 78 6.85 -1.36 -12.77
CA ARG A 78 7.44 -2.22 -11.76
C ARG A 78 8.84 -1.78 -11.33
N GLY A 79 9.20 -0.54 -11.59
CA GLY A 79 10.49 0.03 -11.21
C GLY A 79 11.52 0.01 -12.34
N LYS A 80 12.69 0.55 -12.06
CA LYS A 80 13.73 0.76 -13.08
C LYS A 80 14.25 -0.55 -13.69
N THR A 81 14.31 -1.61 -12.90
CA THR A 81 14.85 -2.90 -13.36
C THR A 81 13.86 -3.62 -14.28
N LEU A 82 12.62 -3.75 -13.83
CA LEU A 82 11.59 -4.49 -14.57
C LEU A 82 10.83 -3.60 -15.55
N GLN A 83 10.79 -2.31 -15.29
CA GLN A 83 10.09 -1.30 -16.08
C GLN A 83 8.59 -1.63 -16.23
N GLU A 84 7.96 -1.17 -17.29
CA GLU A 84 6.56 -1.46 -17.55
C GLU A 84 6.42 -2.88 -18.08
N GLN A 85 5.54 -3.65 -17.42
CA GLN A 85 5.20 -4.99 -17.89
C GLN A 85 3.73 -5.01 -18.28
N LYS A 86 3.50 -5.01 -19.58
CA LYS A 86 2.18 -4.95 -20.16
C LYS A 86 1.31 -6.09 -19.59
N ASP A 87 0.08 -5.75 -19.22
CA ASP A 87 -0.89 -6.70 -18.67
C ASP A 87 -0.51 -7.32 -17.31
N TRP A 88 0.50 -6.76 -16.62
CA TRP A 88 0.82 -7.22 -15.27
C TRP A 88 -0.32 -6.95 -14.29
N CYS A 89 -0.96 -5.81 -14.40
CA CYS A 89 -2.08 -5.41 -13.57
C CYS A 89 -3.32 -5.18 -14.45
N ASN A 90 -4.40 -5.90 -14.15
CA ASN A 90 -5.66 -5.73 -14.87
C ASN A 90 -6.34 -4.43 -14.43
N TYR A 91 -6.65 -3.55 -15.38
CA TYR A 91 -7.23 -2.25 -15.09
C TYR A 91 -8.57 -2.36 -14.35
N ASN A 92 -9.47 -3.20 -14.83
CA ASN A 92 -10.81 -3.29 -14.23
C ASN A 92 -10.75 -3.84 -12.81
N LYS A 93 -9.89 -4.83 -12.54
CA LYS A 93 -9.72 -5.36 -11.18
C LYS A 93 -9.08 -4.32 -10.25
N CYS A 94 -8.06 -3.63 -10.73
CA CYS A 94 -7.41 -2.58 -9.96
C CYS A 94 -8.41 -1.49 -9.56
N MET A 95 -9.21 -1.02 -10.52
CA MET A 95 -10.23 -0.01 -10.28
C MET A 95 -11.33 -0.52 -9.35
N TYR A 96 -11.71 -1.79 -9.47
CA TYR A 96 -12.69 -2.39 -8.57
C TYR A 96 -12.22 -2.30 -7.11
N TYR A 97 -11.00 -2.71 -6.83
CA TYR A 97 -10.46 -2.64 -5.47
C TYR A 97 -10.30 -1.19 -4.99
N PHE A 98 -9.86 -0.31 -5.87
CA PHE A 98 -9.76 1.10 -5.52
C PHE A 98 -11.13 1.70 -5.19
N ASP A 99 -12.14 1.40 -5.99
CA ASP A 99 -13.50 1.93 -5.80
C ASP A 99 -14.13 1.42 -4.50
N LEU A 100 -13.81 0.19 -4.06
CA LEU A 100 -14.29 -0.35 -2.79
C LEU A 100 -13.89 0.56 -1.61
N THR A 101 -12.76 1.22 -1.71
CA THR A 101 -12.27 2.09 -0.62
C THR A 101 -13.18 3.29 -0.39
N ALA A 102 -13.86 3.78 -1.42
CA ALA A 102 -14.82 4.86 -1.29
C ALA A 102 -16.05 4.46 -0.47
N CYS A 103 -16.34 3.17 -0.39
CA CYS A 103 -17.43 2.61 0.42
C CYS A 103 -16.94 2.17 1.82
N GLY A 104 -15.71 2.46 2.18
CA GLY A 104 -15.13 2.05 3.46
C GLY A 104 -14.63 0.61 3.50
N GLU A 105 -14.59 -0.07 2.37
CA GLU A 105 -14.14 -1.46 2.29
C GLU A 105 -12.62 -1.55 2.26
N MET A 106 -12.08 -2.66 2.82
CA MET A 106 -10.64 -2.90 2.81
C MET A 106 -10.23 -3.60 1.52
N ILE A 107 -9.09 -3.16 0.97
CA ILE A 107 -8.50 -3.82 -0.19
C ILE A 107 -8.04 -5.23 0.17
N TYR A 108 -7.42 -5.37 1.36
CA TYR A 108 -6.93 -6.66 1.85
C TYR A 108 -7.82 -7.15 2.99
N PRO A 109 -8.35 -8.40 2.90
CA PRO A 109 -9.09 -8.99 4.03
C PRO A 109 -8.26 -9.09 5.31
N GLU A 110 -6.94 -9.18 5.19
CA GLU A 110 -6.01 -9.23 6.33
C GLU A 110 -6.00 -7.92 7.12
N HIS A 111 -6.48 -6.82 6.53
CA HIS A 111 -6.61 -5.55 7.24
C HIS A 111 -7.89 -5.54 8.07
N ASN A 112 -7.95 -6.41 9.07
CA ASN A 112 -9.05 -6.52 10.01
C ASN A 112 -8.77 -5.74 11.29
N ASP A 113 -9.68 -5.81 12.26
CA ASP A 113 -9.57 -5.04 13.49
C ASP A 113 -8.37 -5.48 14.35
N GLU A 114 -8.06 -6.78 14.37
CA GLU A 114 -6.89 -7.28 15.09
C GLU A 114 -5.60 -6.72 14.49
N TYR A 115 -5.50 -6.71 13.17
CA TYR A 115 -4.33 -6.16 12.48
C TYR A 115 -4.23 -4.66 12.69
N LEU A 116 -5.35 -3.95 12.71
CA LEU A 116 -5.35 -2.51 13.01
C LEU A 116 -4.72 -2.25 14.38
N GLN A 117 -5.13 -3.01 15.40
CA GLN A 117 -4.59 -2.86 16.74
C GLN A 117 -3.09 -3.20 16.77
N GLU A 118 -2.69 -4.26 16.08
CA GLU A 118 -1.28 -4.64 15.97
C GLU A 118 -0.44 -3.51 15.36
N CYS A 119 -0.94 -2.87 14.30
CA CYS A 119 -0.26 -1.75 13.67
C CYS A 119 -0.15 -0.54 14.60
N ILE A 120 -1.23 -0.22 15.30
CA ILE A 120 -1.24 0.88 16.28
C ILE A 120 -0.22 0.61 17.38
N ASP A 121 -0.20 -0.60 17.91
CA ASP A 121 0.73 -1.00 18.97
C ASP A 121 2.18 -0.96 18.48
N ASN A 122 2.42 -1.32 17.23
CA ASN A 122 3.76 -1.24 16.64
C ASN A 122 4.27 0.20 16.61
N LEU A 123 3.43 1.15 16.19
CA LEU A 123 3.80 2.56 16.20
C LEU A 123 4.01 3.07 17.62
N LYS A 124 3.16 2.66 18.55
CA LYS A 124 3.25 3.05 19.94
C LYS A 124 4.58 2.61 20.55
N SER A 125 5.05 1.43 20.21
CA SER A 125 6.34 0.91 20.67
C SER A 125 7.51 1.78 20.18
N LYS A 126 7.30 2.56 19.14
CA LYS A 126 8.30 3.51 18.59
C LYS A 126 8.08 4.93 19.10
N GLY A 127 7.21 5.11 20.08
CA GLY A 127 6.91 6.44 20.61
C GLY A 127 5.91 7.24 19.79
N ILE A 128 5.22 6.61 18.86
CA ILE A 128 4.27 7.28 17.96
C ILE A 128 2.85 6.84 18.36
N GLU A 129 2.05 7.80 18.82
CA GLU A 129 0.66 7.55 19.16
C GLU A 129 -0.23 8.19 18.11
N ILE A 130 -1.13 7.39 17.53
CA ILE A 130 -2.15 7.87 16.61
C ILE A 130 -3.52 7.37 17.05
N GLU A 131 -4.53 8.16 16.74
CA GLU A 131 -5.91 7.81 17.03
C GLU A 131 -6.64 7.64 15.70
N VAL A 132 -7.12 6.44 15.44
CA VAL A 132 -7.85 6.12 14.21
C VAL A 132 -9.34 6.19 14.50
N ILE A 133 -10.00 7.12 13.82
CA ILE A 133 -11.42 7.37 13.99
C ILE A 133 -12.25 6.65 12.92
#